data_fa1a36d7eb8e146fbff2de33b528751d
#
_entry.id   fa1a36d7eb8e146fbff2de33b528751d
#
_cell.length_a   1.000
_cell.length_b   1.000
_cell.length_c   1.000
_cell.angle_alpha   90.00
_cell.angle_beta   90.00
_cell.angle_gamma   90.00
#
_symmetry.space_group_name_H-M   'P 1'
#
loop_
_entity.id
_entity.type
_entity.pdbx_description
1 polymer ?
#
loop_
_entity_poly.entity_id
_entity_poly.type
_entity_poly.pdbx_seq_one_letter_code
_entity_poly.pdbx_strand_id
1 'polypeptide(L)'
;NEVKKIWLTASGGPFRNYSEDDMKKVTPELALNHPIWKMGAKITIDSATLMNKGIECIEAMRLFNLQSEKVDAVIHPKSQAHGMVLFCDGTMKMLLSSADMRLPSAAAIAWPNRLPLIESGFNFPPTAEWDLSFKKIDRKLFPCFRIAQEAGRLAGAYPSLLIGADEAAVKNFLK
;
A
#
# COMPACT_ATOMS: atom_id res chain seq x y z
N ASN A 1 16.97 0.54 -18.66
CA ASN A 1 15.88 0.51 -17.68
C ASN A 1 15.66 -0.94 -17.24
N GLU A 2 16.26 -1.32 -16.13
CA GLU A 2 16.30 -2.71 -15.66
C GLU A 2 14.99 -3.17 -15.01
N VAL A 3 14.16 -2.21 -14.53
CA VAL A 3 12.90 -2.52 -13.85
C VAL A 3 11.79 -2.79 -14.87
N LYS A 4 11.24 -4.00 -14.83
CA LYS A 4 10.08 -4.41 -15.61
C LYS A 4 8.77 -4.02 -14.93
N LYS A 5 8.66 -4.30 -13.62
CA LYS A 5 7.44 -3.97 -12.84
C LYS A 5 7.74 -3.89 -11.35
N ILE A 6 7.00 -3.02 -10.66
CA ILE A 6 6.96 -2.91 -9.20
C ILE A 6 5.56 -3.26 -8.71
N TRP A 7 5.48 -4.01 -7.62
CA TRP A 7 4.26 -4.18 -6.85
C TRP A 7 4.48 -3.70 -5.42
N LEU A 8 3.62 -2.78 -5.00
CA LEU A 8 3.47 -2.42 -3.60
C LEU A 8 2.52 -3.41 -2.93
N THR A 9 2.73 -3.71 -1.66
CA THR A 9 1.84 -4.58 -0.92
C THR A 9 0.93 -3.77 -0.01
N ALA A 10 -0.33 -4.16 0.08
CA ALA A 10 -1.31 -3.63 0.99
C ALA A 10 -1.82 -4.72 1.92
N SER A 11 -2.10 -4.42 3.19
CA SER A 11 -2.81 -5.34 4.08
C SER A 11 -4.23 -5.67 3.59
N GLY A 12 -4.76 -4.80 2.72
CA GLY A 12 -6.12 -4.85 2.19
C GLY A 12 -7.16 -4.18 3.07
N GLY A 13 -6.75 -3.61 4.20
CA GLY A 13 -7.66 -2.94 5.13
C GLY A 13 -8.72 -3.86 5.73
N PRO A 14 -9.75 -3.30 6.40
CA PRO A 14 -10.84 -4.06 7.00
C PRO A 14 -11.75 -4.73 5.98
N PHE A 15 -11.83 -4.20 4.76
CA PHE A 15 -12.81 -4.62 3.74
C PHE A 15 -12.27 -5.62 2.72
N ARG A 16 -11.04 -6.13 2.89
CA ARG A 16 -10.36 -7.03 1.94
C ARG A 16 -11.12 -8.31 1.56
N ASN A 17 -12.08 -8.72 2.38
CA ASN A 17 -12.90 -9.92 2.17
C ASN A 17 -14.40 -9.58 2.02
N TYR A 18 -14.76 -8.31 1.85
CA TYR A 18 -16.15 -7.88 1.68
C TYR A 18 -16.64 -8.20 0.27
N SER A 19 -17.93 -8.47 0.15
CA SER A 19 -18.66 -8.48 -1.10
C SER A 19 -19.10 -7.06 -1.50
N GLU A 20 -19.61 -6.88 -2.72
CA GLU A 20 -20.21 -5.59 -3.15
C GLU A 20 -21.40 -5.20 -2.25
N ASP A 21 -22.17 -6.16 -1.77
CA ASP A 21 -23.32 -5.88 -0.89
C ASP A 21 -22.89 -5.51 0.53
N ASP A 22 -21.78 -6.06 1.01
CA ASP A 22 -21.20 -5.65 2.30
C ASP A 22 -20.67 -4.21 2.23
N MET A 23 -20.05 -3.85 1.10
CA MET A 23 -19.52 -2.49 0.90
C MET A 23 -20.60 -1.40 0.93
N LYS A 24 -21.85 -1.73 0.54
CA LYS A 24 -23.00 -0.80 0.64
C LYS A 24 -23.42 -0.48 2.08
N LYS A 25 -22.97 -1.29 3.04
CA LYS A 25 -23.34 -1.18 4.46
C LYS A 25 -22.20 -0.65 5.33
N VAL A 26 -21.12 -0.18 4.72
CA VAL A 26 -19.96 0.33 5.43
C VAL A 26 -20.30 1.61 6.19
N THR A 27 -19.85 1.67 7.45
CA THR A 27 -19.95 2.83 8.32
C THR A 27 -18.57 3.37 8.67
N PRO A 28 -18.44 4.61 9.18
CA PRO A 28 -17.17 5.15 9.65
C PRO A 28 -16.49 4.26 10.69
N GLU A 29 -17.25 3.69 11.63
CA GLU A 29 -16.71 2.82 12.69
C GLU A 29 -16.09 1.54 12.11
N LEU A 30 -16.75 0.93 11.12
CA LEU A 30 -16.21 -0.26 10.44
C LEU A 30 -14.94 0.09 9.66
N ALA A 31 -14.90 1.25 8.99
CA ALA A 31 -13.76 1.69 8.22
C ALA A 31 -12.57 2.08 9.10
N LEU A 32 -12.81 2.60 10.31
CA LEU A 32 -11.76 2.96 11.26
C LEU A 32 -11.16 1.76 12.00
N ASN A 33 -11.75 0.56 11.88
CA ASN A 33 -11.24 -0.65 12.52
C ASN A 33 -10.17 -1.35 11.66
N HIS A 34 -8.96 -0.78 11.62
CA HIS A 34 -7.86 -1.36 10.84
C HIS A 34 -7.29 -2.62 11.50
N PRO A 35 -7.12 -3.75 10.75
CA PRO A 35 -6.77 -5.06 11.32
C PRO A 35 -5.34 -5.16 11.87
N ILE A 36 -4.43 -4.27 11.49
CA ILE A 36 -2.99 -4.36 11.82
C ILE A 36 -2.48 -3.07 12.49
N TRP A 37 -2.83 -1.90 11.94
CA TRP A 37 -2.24 -0.62 12.33
C TRP A 37 -3.20 0.24 13.15
N LYS A 38 -2.67 0.88 14.21
CA LYS A 38 -3.36 1.99 14.89
C LYS A 38 -2.83 3.29 14.31
N MET A 39 -3.66 4.00 13.56
CA MET A 39 -3.30 5.19 12.80
C MET A 39 -4.32 6.31 13.00
N GLY A 40 -4.02 7.51 12.49
CA GLY A 40 -4.99 8.60 12.43
C GLY A 40 -6.19 8.27 11.55
N ALA A 41 -7.33 8.93 11.76
CA ALA A 41 -8.59 8.61 11.08
C ALA A 41 -8.47 8.70 9.56
N LYS A 42 -7.87 9.77 9.02
CA LYS A 42 -7.72 9.97 7.56
C LYS A 42 -7.03 8.77 6.90
N ILE A 43 -5.81 8.44 7.31
CA ILE A 43 -5.04 7.36 6.71
C ILE A 43 -5.69 5.97 6.93
N THR A 44 -6.47 5.81 8.00
CA THR A 44 -7.22 4.58 8.24
C THR A 44 -8.32 4.39 7.20
N ILE A 45 -9.07 5.45 6.86
CA ILE A 45 -10.05 5.44 5.78
C ILE A 45 -9.38 5.21 4.42
N ASP A 46 -8.25 5.87 4.16
CA ASP A 46 -7.49 5.67 2.91
C ASP A 46 -6.98 4.22 2.78
N SER A 47 -6.61 3.60 3.88
CA SER A 47 -6.25 2.18 3.91
C SER A 47 -7.47 1.29 3.64
N ALA A 48 -8.62 1.59 4.24
CA ALA A 48 -9.86 0.84 4.06
C ALA A 48 -10.37 0.88 2.62
N THR A 49 -10.19 2.00 1.94
CA THR A 49 -10.59 2.23 0.54
C THR A 49 -9.52 1.85 -0.48
N LEU A 50 -8.31 1.50 -0.03
CA LEU A 50 -7.08 1.36 -0.82
C LEU A 50 -6.65 2.66 -1.53
N MET A 51 -7.20 3.82 -1.17
CA MET A 51 -6.74 5.12 -1.66
C MET A 51 -5.27 5.34 -1.29
N ASN A 52 -4.89 5.06 -0.03
CA ASN A 52 -3.49 5.18 0.40
C ASN A 52 -2.54 4.40 -0.52
N LYS A 53 -2.89 3.16 -0.86
CA LYS A 53 -2.06 2.35 -1.75
C LYS A 53 -2.04 2.87 -3.18
N GLY A 54 -3.13 3.49 -3.63
CA GLY A 54 -3.18 4.19 -4.90
C GLY A 54 -2.25 5.41 -4.93
N ILE A 55 -2.23 6.20 -3.86
CA ILE A 55 -1.32 7.35 -3.69
C ILE A 55 0.14 6.87 -3.66
N GLU A 56 0.45 5.83 -2.90
CA GLU A 56 1.80 5.24 -2.88
C GLU A 56 2.25 4.74 -4.28
N CYS A 57 1.34 4.26 -5.12
CA CYS A 57 1.67 3.94 -6.52
C CYS A 57 2.09 5.21 -7.29
N ILE A 58 1.39 6.34 -7.09
CA ILE A 58 1.77 7.62 -7.69
C ILE A 58 3.15 8.07 -7.18
N GLU A 59 3.41 7.95 -5.89
CA GLU A 59 4.72 8.25 -5.29
C GLU A 59 5.82 7.41 -5.93
N ALA A 60 5.63 6.09 -6.06
CA ALA A 60 6.60 5.21 -6.70
C ALA A 60 6.85 5.59 -8.17
N MET A 61 5.81 5.96 -8.93
CA MET A 61 5.98 6.46 -10.30
C MET A 61 6.88 7.70 -10.34
N ARG A 62 6.72 8.62 -9.38
CA ARG A 62 7.49 9.87 -9.32
C ARG A 62 8.91 9.66 -8.82
N LEU A 63 9.07 8.95 -7.70
CA LEU A 63 10.38 8.72 -7.08
C LEU A 63 11.33 7.93 -7.99
N PHE A 64 10.80 6.97 -8.72
CA PHE A 64 11.59 6.08 -9.57
C PHE A 64 11.49 6.39 -11.06
N ASN A 65 10.81 7.47 -11.42
CA ASN A 65 10.56 7.88 -12.82
C ASN A 65 10.03 6.71 -13.68
N LEU A 66 8.96 6.07 -13.19
CA LEU A 66 8.33 4.92 -13.83
C LEU A 66 7.00 5.31 -14.47
N GLN A 67 6.70 4.66 -15.58
CA GLN A 67 5.38 4.73 -16.21
C GLN A 67 4.35 3.97 -15.38
N SER A 68 3.08 4.37 -15.48
CA SER A 68 1.98 3.81 -14.69
C SER A 68 1.82 2.29 -14.86
N GLU A 69 2.10 1.77 -16.04
CA GLU A 69 1.98 0.34 -16.38
C GLU A 69 3.01 -0.50 -15.61
N LYS A 70 4.09 0.13 -15.15
CA LYS A 70 5.16 -0.53 -14.41
C LYS A 70 4.94 -0.55 -12.90
N VAL A 71 3.91 0.13 -12.38
CA VAL A 71 3.62 0.20 -10.95
C VAL A 71 2.22 -0.31 -10.68
N ASP A 72 2.09 -1.27 -9.77
CA ASP A 72 0.80 -1.82 -9.35
C ASP A 72 0.84 -2.14 -7.86
N ALA A 73 -0.25 -2.65 -7.32
CA ALA A 73 -0.31 -3.12 -5.95
C ALA A 73 -1.03 -4.47 -5.85
N VAL A 74 -0.75 -5.19 -4.77
CA VAL A 74 -1.38 -6.47 -4.41
C VAL A 74 -1.74 -6.47 -2.93
N ILE A 75 -2.75 -7.24 -2.58
CA ILE A 75 -3.11 -7.49 -1.19
C ILE A 75 -2.23 -8.61 -0.64
N HIS A 76 -1.53 -8.33 0.46
CA HIS A 76 -0.77 -9.27 1.26
C HIS A 76 -1.18 -9.15 2.73
N PRO A 77 -2.14 -9.98 3.20
CA PRO A 77 -2.76 -9.79 4.51
C PRO A 77 -1.81 -9.87 5.71
N LYS A 78 -0.73 -10.64 5.59
CA LYS A 78 0.27 -10.79 6.67
C LYS A 78 1.24 -9.63 6.79
N SER A 79 1.32 -8.75 5.80
CA SER A 79 2.21 -7.56 5.79
C SER A 79 3.66 -7.89 6.13
N GLN A 80 4.16 -9.04 5.71
CA GLN A 80 5.56 -9.45 5.85
C GLN A 80 6.42 -9.02 4.65
N ALA A 81 5.81 -8.95 3.46
CA ALA A 81 6.40 -8.38 2.26
C ALA A 81 5.87 -6.96 2.06
N HIS A 82 6.76 -6.00 1.79
CA HIS A 82 6.43 -4.57 1.70
C HIS A 82 6.53 -4.02 0.28
N GLY A 83 7.24 -4.71 -0.60
CA GLY A 83 7.34 -4.36 -2.01
C GLY A 83 8.10 -5.42 -2.79
N MET A 84 7.84 -5.49 -4.08
CA MET A 84 8.46 -6.44 -5.02
C MET A 84 8.88 -5.71 -6.27
N VAL A 85 10.09 -6.00 -6.76
CA VAL A 85 10.63 -5.47 -8.01
C VAL A 85 10.97 -6.62 -8.93
N LEU A 86 10.30 -6.69 -10.08
CA LEU A 86 10.62 -7.61 -11.17
C LEU A 86 11.56 -6.90 -12.14
N PHE A 87 12.67 -7.54 -12.46
CA PHE A 87 13.65 -7.06 -13.42
C PHE A 87 13.41 -7.62 -14.83
N CYS A 88 14.07 -7.00 -15.82
CA CYS A 88 13.93 -7.41 -17.22
C CYS A 88 14.49 -8.80 -17.52
N ASP A 89 15.44 -9.29 -16.70
CA ASP A 89 16.01 -10.65 -16.77
C ASP A 89 15.08 -11.73 -16.17
N GLY A 90 13.92 -11.34 -15.63
CA GLY A 90 12.97 -12.24 -14.99
C GLY A 90 13.22 -12.50 -13.50
N THR A 91 14.30 -11.97 -12.93
CA THR A 91 14.52 -12.07 -11.47
C THR A 91 13.62 -11.11 -10.70
N MET A 92 13.30 -11.48 -9.44
CA MET A 92 12.49 -10.66 -8.55
C MET A 92 13.21 -10.43 -7.22
N LYS A 93 13.22 -9.18 -6.76
CA LYS A 93 13.60 -8.84 -5.39
C LYS A 93 12.38 -8.47 -4.58
N MET A 94 12.33 -8.93 -3.34
CA MET A 94 11.24 -8.65 -2.40
C MET A 94 11.83 -8.14 -1.09
N LEU A 95 11.25 -7.07 -0.57
CA LEU A 95 11.60 -6.54 0.74
C LEU A 95 10.72 -7.20 1.81
N LEU A 96 11.34 -7.95 2.69
CA LEU A 96 10.68 -8.63 3.82
C LEU A 96 11.11 -8.01 5.14
N SER A 97 10.16 -7.72 6.01
CA SER A 97 10.42 -7.32 7.40
C SER A 97 9.16 -7.46 8.25
N SER A 98 9.30 -7.28 9.56
CA SER A 98 8.13 -7.07 10.43
C SER A 98 7.39 -5.79 10.01
N ALA A 99 6.11 -5.71 10.37
CA ALA A 99 5.28 -4.52 10.20
C ALA A 99 5.65 -3.47 11.27
N ASP A 100 6.82 -2.84 11.11
CA ASP A 100 7.39 -1.87 12.06
C ASP A 100 7.88 -0.63 11.30
N MET A 101 7.22 0.51 11.51
CA MET A 101 7.54 1.79 10.85
C MET A 101 8.89 2.38 11.28
N ARG A 102 9.51 1.89 12.34
CA ARG A 102 10.87 2.29 12.71
C ARG A 102 11.90 1.86 11.66
N LEU A 103 11.65 0.73 10.98
CA LEU A 103 12.56 0.18 9.96
C LEU A 103 12.78 1.13 8.77
N PRO A 104 11.72 1.58 8.05
CA PRO A 104 11.92 2.52 6.94
C PRO A 104 12.42 3.88 7.42
N SER A 105 12.02 4.36 8.60
CA SER A 105 12.52 5.61 9.17
C SER A 105 14.00 5.54 9.47
N ALA A 106 14.47 4.47 10.11
CA ALA A 106 15.88 4.24 10.38
C ALA A 106 16.70 4.12 9.10
N ALA A 107 16.16 3.42 8.09
CA ALA A 107 16.82 3.28 6.80
C ALA A 107 16.96 4.64 6.09
N ALA A 108 15.94 5.51 6.15
CA ALA A 108 15.99 6.84 5.54
C ALA A 108 17.01 7.76 6.24
N ILE A 109 17.09 7.72 7.58
CA ILE A 109 18.01 8.54 8.36
C ILE A 109 19.46 8.09 8.16
N ALA A 110 19.71 6.78 8.10
CA ALA A 110 21.04 6.21 8.04
C ALA A 110 21.59 6.05 6.62
N TRP A 111 20.80 6.34 5.60
CA TRP A 111 21.20 6.13 4.20
C TRP A 111 22.59 6.70 3.87
N PRO A 112 23.48 5.96 3.19
CA PRO A 112 23.30 4.61 2.60
C PRO A 112 23.56 3.44 3.57
N ASN A 113 23.88 3.71 4.82
CA ASN A 113 24.16 2.70 5.83
C ASN A 113 22.88 2.10 6.41
N ARG A 114 23.02 1.07 7.25
CA ARG A 114 21.93 0.47 8.01
C ARG A 114 22.25 0.55 9.50
N LEU A 115 21.25 0.98 10.28
CA LEU A 115 21.33 0.96 11.74
C LEU A 115 20.94 -0.43 12.27
N PRO A 116 21.67 -0.98 13.26
CA PRO A 116 21.22 -2.18 13.93
C PRO A 116 19.98 -1.86 14.76
N LEU A 117 18.85 -2.46 14.41
CA LEU A 117 17.63 -2.44 15.23
C LEU A 117 17.62 -3.72 16.08
N ILE A 118 17.67 -3.55 17.38
CA ILE A 118 17.93 -4.62 18.33
C ILE A 118 16.74 -5.59 18.47
N GLU A 119 15.52 -5.15 18.16
CA GLU A 119 14.32 -5.98 18.30
C GLU A 119 13.28 -5.63 17.21
N SER A 120 13.39 -6.24 16.06
CA SER A 120 12.40 -6.04 14.99
C SER A 120 11.21 -7.02 15.06
N GLY A 121 11.24 -8.02 15.94
CA GLY A 121 10.23 -9.08 15.97
C GLY A 121 10.19 -9.97 14.73
N PHE A 122 11.12 -9.79 13.80
CA PHE A 122 11.21 -10.58 12.58
C PHE A 122 12.28 -11.66 12.73
N ASN A 123 11.86 -12.89 12.99
CA ASN A 123 12.75 -14.03 13.14
C ASN A 123 13.17 -14.56 11.76
N PHE A 124 14.47 -14.46 11.44
CA PHE A 124 15.05 -14.99 10.21
C PHE A 124 16.35 -15.73 10.53
N PRO A 125 16.68 -16.86 9.90
CA PRO A 125 15.88 -17.62 8.94
C PRO A 125 14.63 -18.15 9.59
N PRO A 126 13.55 -18.27 8.84
CA PRO A 126 12.28 -18.72 9.38
C PRO A 126 12.38 -20.17 9.80
N THR A 127 12.24 -20.40 11.08
CA THR A 127 11.89 -21.72 11.62
C THR A 127 10.36 -21.89 11.63
N ALA A 128 9.62 -20.83 11.28
CA ALA A 128 8.18 -20.80 11.18
C ALA A 128 7.74 -20.77 9.71
N GLU A 129 6.57 -21.25 9.41
CA GLU A 129 5.94 -21.16 8.10
C GLU A 129 5.69 -19.71 7.71
N TRP A 130 6.09 -19.34 6.50
CA TRP A 130 5.81 -18.04 5.93
C TRP A 130 4.61 -18.12 4.99
N ASP A 131 3.59 -17.34 5.28
CA ASP A 131 2.45 -17.14 4.40
C ASP A 131 2.71 -15.90 3.52
N LEU A 132 3.31 -16.12 2.36
CA LEU A 132 3.54 -15.11 1.34
C LEU A 132 2.43 -15.11 0.28
N SER A 133 1.18 -15.23 0.71
CA SER A 133 0.04 -15.17 -0.18
C SER A 133 -0.21 -13.74 -0.69
N PHE A 134 -0.50 -13.64 -1.99
CA PHE A 134 -0.79 -12.38 -2.68
C PHE A 134 -2.09 -12.49 -3.46
N LYS A 135 -2.96 -11.49 -3.33
CA LYS A 135 -4.22 -11.40 -4.08
C LYS A 135 -4.23 -10.14 -4.93
N LYS A 136 -4.80 -10.22 -6.12
CA LYS A 136 -5.08 -9.04 -6.94
C LYS A 136 -6.11 -8.15 -6.25
N ILE A 137 -5.94 -6.83 -6.40
CA ILE A 137 -6.94 -5.87 -5.98
C ILE A 137 -8.13 -5.93 -6.94
N ASP A 138 -9.31 -6.10 -6.39
CA ASP A 138 -10.55 -5.94 -7.16
C ASP A 138 -10.84 -4.44 -7.34
N ARG A 139 -10.60 -3.94 -8.55
CA ARG A 139 -10.77 -2.52 -8.89
C ARG A 139 -12.23 -2.08 -8.98
N LYS A 140 -13.19 -3.01 -9.00
CA LYS A 140 -14.62 -2.69 -8.91
C LYS A 140 -15.01 -2.45 -7.46
N LEU A 141 -14.55 -3.32 -6.57
CA LEU A 141 -14.77 -3.24 -5.14
C LEU A 141 -14.02 -2.04 -4.50
N PHE A 142 -12.84 -1.71 -5.03
CA PHE A 142 -11.99 -0.60 -4.56
C PHE A 142 -11.80 0.47 -5.64
N PRO A 143 -12.86 1.23 -5.97
CA PRO A 143 -12.80 2.25 -7.01
C PRO A 143 -11.80 3.37 -6.72
N CYS A 144 -11.56 3.71 -5.44
CA CYS A 144 -10.57 4.72 -5.04
C CYS A 144 -9.16 4.35 -5.51
N PHE A 145 -8.77 3.08 -5.42
CA PHE A 145 -7.50 2.60 -5.95
C PHE A 145 -7.40 2.81 -7.47
N ARG A 146 -8.46 2.49 -8.21
CA ARG A 146 -8.51 2.68 -9.66
C ARG A 146 -8.43 4.16 -10.05
N ILE A 147 -9.15 5.03 -9.33
CA ILE A 147 -9.14 6.49 -9.57
C ILE A 147 -7.73 7.04 -9.32
N ALA A 148 -7.04 6.60 -8.26
CA ALA A 148 -5.68 7.02 -7.97
C ALA A 148 -4.70 6.57 -9.07
N GLN A 149 -4.80 5.33 -9.55
CA GLN A 149 -3.97 4.87 -10.68
C GLN A 149 -4.18 5.72 -11.93
N GLU A 150 -5.44 6.08 -12.23
CA GLU A 150 -5.76 6.94 -13.37
C GLU A 150 -5.21 8.36 -13.19
N ALA A 151 -5.32 8.95 -12.01
CA ALA A 151 -4.72 10.25 -11.70
C ALA A 151 -3.18 10.23 -11.88
N GLY A 152 -2.53 9.14 -11.44
CA GLY A 152 -1.10 8.92 -11.65
C GLY A 152 -0.71 8.84 -13.12
N ARG A 153 -1.52 8.13 -13.92
CA ARG A 153 -1.33 7.96 -15.37
C ARG A 153 -1.49 9.30 -16.12
N LEU A 154 -2.50 10.08 -15.79
CA LEU A 154 -2.76 11.40 -16.39
C LEU A 154 -1.71 12.43 -16.00
N ALA A 155 -1.07 12.28 -14.86
CA ALA A 155 -0.02 13.17 -14.38
C ALA A 155 -0.46 14.64 -14.21
N GLY A 156 0.45 15.61 -14.36
CA GLY A 156 0.14 17.05 -14.23
C GLY A 156 -0.51 17.39 -12.89
N ALA A 157 -1.67 18.06 -12.93
CA ALA A 157 -2.42 18.46 -11.75
C ALA A 157 -3.33 17.35 -11.17
N TYR A 158 -3.55 16.25 -11.88
CA TYR A 158 -4.50 15.21 -11.45
C TYR A 158 -4.18 14.60 -10.09
N PRO A 159 -2.92 14.27 -9.73
CA PRO A 159 -2.60 13.80 -8.38
C PRO A 159 -2.98 14.79 -7.28
N SER A 160 -2.74 16.08 -7.48
CA SER A 160 -3.09 17.11 -6.49
C SER A 160 -4.60 17.27 -6.35
N LEU A 161 -5.34 17.22 -7.46
CA LEU A 161 -6.80 17.23 -7.45
C LEU A 161 -7.37 16.01 -6.74
N LEU A 162 -6.78 14.84 -6.97
CA LEU A 162 -7.15 13.60 -6.25
C LEU A 162 -7.01 13.78 -4.74
N ILE A 163 -5.87 14.28 -4.26
CA ILE A 163 -5.63 14.47 -2.82
C ILE A 163 -6.66 15.44 -2.24
N GLY A 164 -6.92 16.58 -2.89
CA GLY A 164 -7.91 17.54 -2.41
C GLY A 164 -9.34 16.97 -2.36
N ALA A 165 -9.73 16.19 -3.37
CA ALA A 165 -11.02 15.53 -3.40
C ALA A 165 -11.16 14.46 -2.32
N ASP A 166 -10.10 13.67 -2.11
CA ASP A 166 -10.05 12.63 -1.08
C ASP A 166 -10.12 13.23 0.33
N GLU A 167 -9.38 14.30 0.63
CA GLU A 167 -9.47 15.03 1.90
C GLU A 167 -10.91 15.48 2.19
N ALA A 168 -11.59 16.06 1.19
CA ALA A 168 -12.97 16.51 1.34
C ALA A 168 -13.94 15.33 1.55
N ALA A 169 -13.77 14.25 0.79
CA ALA A 169 -14.60 13.05 0.90
C ALA A 169 -14.47 12.38 2.27
N VAL A 170 -13.25 12.14 2.73
CA VAL A 170 -12.98 11.53 4.05
C VAL A 170 -13.52 12.40 5.19
N LYS A 171 -13.31 13.72 5.12
CA LYS A 171 -13.85 14.66 6.12
C LYS A 171 -15.37 14.60 6.20
N ASN A 172 -16.05 14.43 5.08
CA ASN A 172 -17.51 14.32 5.04
C ASN A 172 -18.01 12.95 5.50
N PHE A 173 -17.28 11.88 5.16
CA PHE A 173 -17.62 10.52 5.60
C PHE A 173 -17.50 10.32 7.12
N LEU A 174 -16.59 11.05 7.77
CA LEU A 174 -16.33 10.97 9.21
C LEU A 174 -17.26 11.86 10.07
N LYS A 175 -18.15 12.64 9.47
CA LYS A 175 -19.16 13.45 10.17
C LYS A 175 -20.44 12.64 10.45
#